data_bab977cca32e9f5238414095921877bd
#
_entry.id   bab977cca32e9f5238414095921877bd
#
_cell.length_a   1.000
_cell.length_b   1.000
_cell.length_c   1.000
_cell.angle_alpha   90.00
_cell.angle_beta   90.00
_cell.angle_gamma   90.00
#
_symmetry.space_group_name_H-M   'P 1'
#
loop_
_entity.id
_entity.type
_entity.pdbx_description
1 polymer ?
#
loop_
_entity_poly.entity_id
_entity_poly.type
_entity_poly.pdbx_seq_one_letter_code
_entity_poly.pdbx_strand_id
1 'polypeptide(L)'
;MLQVNHERVAKLLQGLASFTDSEEGVTRLAYSPLDKKAQSWLLEKVQDLHLQIRTDAVGNVFLRRDGKQQLLPPVATGSHLDTVIHGGAYDGMCGVVGALEALYMLQDEELGRSIEVIIFRAEESSRFGFATMGSKLLTGSAVPEQLNKGAKKGDISFIEALREWGCNPDAYRDAVIAPGSYKCFAELHIEQGKVLEQTQHQLGIVHNIAAPTRFKIHIKGMADHSGATPMGMRRDALVSAAKLILAVNEAAETEKANGSVGTVGVVDVEPGSINVVPGAVTLWVDVRGVDKASIARVLQSIREQAENVAVCDGVGVQIEMLTADSPVALDKALAAQSEAICTEKGFSFLHMNSGAGHDAMHMTKICPTTMLFVPCRAGISHNPAEYASTENICRGIEVLAEVLRREAN
;
A
#
# COMPACT_ATOMS: atom_id res chain seq x y z
N MET A 1 -4.29 31.67 11.74
CA MET A 1 -3.77 30.30 11.99
C MET A 1 -4.60 29.34 11.15
N LEU A 2 -3.95 28.45 10.44
CA LEU A 2 -4.63 27.37 9.72
C LEU A 2 -5.38 26.50 10.74
N GLN A 3 -6.70 26.38 10.59
CA GLN A 3 -7.55 25.65 11.52
C GLN A 3 -8.28 24.53 10.76
N VAL A 4 -8.08 23.28 11.20
CA VAL A 4 -8.76 22.12 10.67
C VAL A 4 -10.20 22.04 11.15
N ASN A 5 -11.12 21.64 10.26
CA ASN A 5 -12.54 21.45 10.61
C ASN A 5 -12.82 19.96 10.90
N HIS A 6 -12.79 19.60 12.18
CA HIS A 6 -13.01 18.23 12.65
C HIS A 6 -14.37 17.64 12.19
N GLU A 7 -15.42 18.46 12.15
CA GLU A 7 -16.76 18.01 11.75
C GLU A 7 -16.78 17.66 10.25
N ARG A 8 -16.15 18.50 9.39
CA ARG A 8 -16.07 18.24 7.96
C ARG A 8 -15.25 16.96 7.68
N VAL A 9 -14.09 16.79 8.33
CA VAL A 9 -13.27 15.58 8.22
C VAL A 9 -14.08 14.34 8.59
N ALA A 10 -14.75 14.36 9.75
CA ALA A 10 -15.58 13.24 10.21
C ALA A 10 -16.72 12.91 9.23
N LYS A 11 -17.43 13.95 8.73
CA LYS A 11 -18.55 13.79 7.78
C LYS A 11 -18.09 13.22 6.45
N LEU A 12 -16.93 13.65 5.92
CA LEU A 12 -16.40 13.14 4.66
C LEU A 12 -15.98 11.68 4.80
N LEU A 13 -15.26 11.32 5.87
CA LEU A 13 -14.87 9.93 6.14
C LEU A 13 -16.10 9.02 6.30
N GLN A 14 -17.07 9.43 7.12
CA GLN A 14 -18.31 8.68 7.33
C GLN A 14 -19.12 8.53 6.03
N GLY A 15 -19.19 9.59 5.24
CA GLY A 15 -19.88 9.57 3.95
C GLY A 15 -19.20 8.60 2.97
N LEU A 16 -17.88 8.63 2.86
CA LEU A 16 -17.13 7.67 2.04
C LEU A 16 -17.30 6.23 2.51
N ALA A 17 -17.32 6.00 3.83
CA ALA A 17 -17.54 4.66 4.40
C ALA A 17 -18.93 4.08 4.08
N SER A 18 -19.93 4.91 3.79
CA SER A 18 -21.28 4.45 3.43
C SER A 18 -21.35 3.81 2.03
N PHE A 19 -20.37 4.05 1.17
CA PHE A 19 -20.27 3.40 -0.14
C PHE A 19 -19.57 2.05 0.01
N THR A 20 -20.29 1.04 0.43
CA THR A 20 -19.80 -0.32 0.65
C THR A 20 -20.74 -1.36 0.07
N ASP A 21 -20.21 -2.49 -0.36
CA ASP A 21 -20.91 -3.70 -0.82
C ASP A 21 -20.81 -4.82 0.24
N SER A 22 -20.69 -4.44 1.50
CA SER A 22 -20.50 -5.37 2.60
C SER A 22 -21.38 -4.98 3.80
N GLU A 23 -21.87 -5.97 4.52
CA GLU A 23 -22.58 -5.78 5.79
C GLU A 23 -21.61 -5.39 6.93
N GLU A 24 -20.36 -5.85 6.85
CA GLU A 24 -19.32 -5.54 7.82
C GLU A 24 -18.13 -4.87 7.13
N GLY A 25 -17.70 -3.73 7.66
CA GLY A 25 -16.61 -2.94 7.11
C GLY A 25 -16.92 -2.28 5.78
N VAL A 26 -15.90 -1.89 5.06
CA VAL A 26 -15.99 -1.25 3.75
C VAL A 26 -15.43 -2.17 2.67
N THR A 27 -16.26 -2.52 1.69
CA THR A 27 -15.85 -3.20 0.46
C THR A 27 -16.18 -2.31 -0.72
N ARG A 28 -15.16 -1.64 -1.25
CA ARG A 28 -15.25 -0.76 -2.41
C ARG A 28 -14.07 -1.03 -3.34
N LEU A 29 -14.24 -2.06 -4.16
CA LEU A 29 -13.17 -2.51 -5.06
C LEU A 29 -12.90 -1.46 -6.14
N ALA A 30 -11.64 -1.32 -6.49
CA ALA A 30 -11.18 -0.42 -7.55
C ALA A 30 -11.96 -0.60 -8.85
N TYR A 31 -12.30 0.50 -9.51
CA TYR A 31 -13.12 0.53 -10.74
C TYR A 31 -14.49 -0.14 -10.63
N SER A 32 -15.03 -0.32 -9.43
CA SER A 32 -16.40 -0.80 -9.26
C SER A 32 -17.41 0.35 -9.41
N PRO A 33 -18.71 0.03 -9.66
CA PRO A 33 -19.74 1.06 -9.64
C PRO A 33 -19.83 1.84 -8.31
N LEU A 34 -19.49 1.20 -7.18
CA LEU A 34 -19.44 1.85 -5.87
C LEU A 34 -18.26 2.82 -5.75
N ASP A 35 -17.11 2.45 -6.26
CA ASP A 35 -15.93 3.33 -6.32
C ASP A 35 -16.26 4.60 -7.14
N LYS A 36 -16.94 4.43 -8.28
CA LYS A 36 -17.40 5.57 -9.10
C LYS A 36 -18.39 6.48 -8.36
N LYS A 37 -19.34 5.88 -7.63
CA LYS A 37 -20.30 6.63 -6.82
C LYS A 37 -19.63 7.39 -5.66
N ALA A 38 -18.71 6.74 -4.95
CA ALA A 38 -17.96 7.36 -3.86
C ALA A 38 -17.14 8.56 -4.35
N GLN A 39 -16.42 8.40 -5.49
CA GLN A 39 -15.71 9.49 -6.12
C GLN A 39 -16.63 10.64 -6.50
N SER A 40 -17.73 10.35 -7.20
CA SER A 40 -18.67 11.40 -7.64
C SER A 40 -19.26 12.16 -6.46
N TRP A 41 -19.64 11.44 -5.40
CA TRP A 41 -20.12 12.02 -4.16
C TRP A 41 -19.07 12.93 -3.50
N LEU A 42 -17.82 12.47 -3.42
CA LEU A 42 -16.74 13.28 -2.82
C LEU A 42 -16.51 14.56 -3.62
N LEU A 43 -16.45 14.49 -4.95
CA LEU A 43 -16.27 15.65 -5.82
C LEU A 43 -17.42 16.66 -5.67
N GLU A 44 -18.66 16.18 -5.51
CA GLU A 44 -19.82 17.04 -5.20
C GLU A 44 -19.66 17.75 -3.84
N LYS A 45 -19.16 17.03 -2.82
CA LYS A 45 -19.00 17.59 -1.47
C LYS A 45 -17.92 18.68 -1.35
N VAL A 46 -17.00 18.74 -2.30
CA VAL A 46 -15.89 19.71 -2.29
C VAL A 46 -15.97 20.71 -3.44
N GLN A 47 -17.12 20.83 -4.11
CA GLN A 47 -17.31 21.75 -5.24
C GLN A 47 -17.11 23.23 -4.88
N ASP A 48 -17.32 23.59 -3.63
CA ASP A 48 -17.10 24.93 -3.09
C ASP A 48 -15.62 25.34 -3.00
N LEU A 49 -14.70 24.42 -3.13
CA LEU A 49 -13.26 24.71 -3.32
C LEU A 49 -12.92 25.24 -4.73
N HIS A 50 -13.87 25.16 -5.67
CA HIS A 50 -13.69 25.64 -7.06
C HIS A 50 -12.41 25.13 -7.75
N LEU A 51 -12.06 23.84 -7.55
CA LEU A 51 -10.85 23.23 -8.07
C LEU A 51 -10.96 22.94 -9.57
N GLN A 52 -9.85 23.02 -10.28
CA GLN A 52 -9.76 22.47 -11.63
C GLN A 52 -9.62 20.95 -11.53
N ILE A 53 -10.56 20.22 -12.14
CA ILE A 53 -10.60 18.76 -12.08
C ILE A 53 -10.24 18.19 -13.44
N ARG A 54 -9.27 17.29 -13.46
CA ARG A 54 -8.91 16.48 -14.63
C ARG A 54 -8.78 15.01 -14.24
N THR A 55 -8.95 14.15 -15.22
CA THR A 55 -8.76 12.70 -15.08
C THR A 55 -7.75 12.26 -16.13
N ASP A 56 -6.81 11.40 -15.76
CA ASP A 56 -5.86 10.84 -16.71
C ASP A 56 -6.42 9.62 -17.46
N ALA A 57 -5.62 9.04 -18.36
CA ALA A 57 -6.00 7.93 -19.20
C ALA A 57 -6.34 6.64 -18.43
N VAL A 58 -5.94 6.55 -17.16
CA VAL A 58 -6.18 5.39 -16.30
C VAL A 58 -7.14 5.67 -15.15
N GLY A 59 -7.73 6.87 -15.12
CA GLY A 59 -8.78 7.23 -14.18
C GLY A 59 -8.29 7.84 -12.87
N ASN A 60 -7.00 8.11 -12.68
CA ASN A 60 -6.55 8.94 -11.57
C ASN A 60 -7.18 10.32 -11.69
N VAL A 61 -7.64 10.89 -10.57
CA VAL A 61 -8.30 12.20 -10.55
C VAL A 61 -7.36 13.22 -9.91
N PHE A 62 -7.23 14.35 -10.55
CA PHE A 62 -6.40 15.46 -10.12
C PHE A 62 -7.28 16.67 -9.84
N LEU A 63 -7.18 17.20 -8.63
CA LEU A 63 -7.91 18.38 -8.18
C LEU A 63 -6.90 19.48 -7.89
N ARG A 64 -6.84 20.48 -8.75
CA ARG A 64 -5.84 21.53 -8.71
C ARG A 64 -6.42 22.82 -8.18
N ARG A 65 -5.75 23.40 -7.19
CA ARG A 65 -5.86 24.79 -6.78
C ARG A 65 -4.69 25.58 -7.35
N ASP A 66 -4.97 26.60 -8.14
CA ASP A 66 -3.93 27.43 -8.74
C ASP A 66 -3.22 28.32 -7.72
N GLY A 67 -1.90 28.43 -7.90
CA GLY A 67 -1.05 29.43 -7.28
C GLY A 67 -0.76 30.60 -8.26
N LYS A 68 -0.02 31.62 -7.80
CA LYS A 68 0.35 32.78 -8.63
C LYS A 68 1.24 32.40 -9.82
N GLN A 69 2.08 31.38 -9.68
CA GLN A 69 3.06 30.95 -10.69
C GLN A 69 2.65 29.56 -11.24
N GLN A 70 1.61 29.54 -12.04
CA GLN A 70 0.98 28.30 -12.54
C GLN A 70 1.89 27.44 -13.44
N LEU A 71 2.96 28.03 -14.01
CA LEU A 71 3.93 27.31 -14.86
C LEU A 71 4.98 26.54 -14.04
N LEU A 72 5.14 26.85 -12.78
CA LEU A 72 6.05 26.10 -11.92
C LEU A 72 5.45 24.72 -11.56
N PRO A 73 6.30 23.70 -11.37
CA PRO A 73 5.84 22.40 -10.88
C PRO A 73 5.00 22.56 -9.60
N PRO A 74 3.76 22.04 -9.57
CA PRO A 74 2.90 22.16 -8.39
C PRO A 74 3.43 21.29 -7.24
N VAL A 75 2.94 21.56 -6.04
CA VAL A 75 3.06 20.67 -4.90
C VAL A 75 1.93 19.67 -4.95
N ALA A 76 2.22 18.37 -4.80
CA ALA A 76 1.22 17.33 -4.85
C ALA A 76 0.98 16.67 -3.48
N THR A 77 -0.24 16.21 -3.28
CA THR A 77 -0.66 15.36 -2.15
C THR A 77 -1.78 14.44 -2.60
N GLY A 78 -2.11 13.42 -1.83
CA GLY A 78 -3.21 12.52 -2.17
C GLY A 78 -3.02 11.12 -1.60
N SER A 79 -3.92 10.24 -1.97
CA SER A 79 -3.97 8.81 -1.65
C SER A 79 -5.07 8.15 -2.50
N HIS A 80 -5.65 7.02 -2.05
CA HIS A 80 -6.64 6.24 -2.78
C HIS A 80 -8.02 6.22 -2.10
N LEU A 81 -9.05 5.77 -2.84
CA LEU A 81 -10.41 5.57 -2.32
C LEU A 81 -10.86 4.11 -2.34
N ASP A 82 -10.25 3.25 -3.15
CA ASP A 82 -10.56 1.82 -3.18
C ASP A 82 -10.11 1.13 -1.89
N THR A 83 -10.75 0.00 -1.58
CA THR A 83 -10.50 -0.75 -0.34
C THR A 83 -10.27 -2.23 -0.62
N VAL A 84 -9.71 -2.94 0.34
CA VAL A 84 -9.77 -4.41 0.38
C VAL A 84 -11.21 -4.88 0.63
N ILE A 85 -11.45 -6.19 0.49
CA ILE A 85 -12.71 -6.82 0.86
C ILE A 85 -12.81 -6.83 2.41
N HIS A 86 -13.95 -6.39 2.96
CA HIS A 86 -14.16 -6.23 4.40
C HIS A 86 -13.09 -5.38 5.08
N GLY A 87 -12.65 -4.30 4.40
CA GLY A 87 -11.66 -3.36 4.91
C GLY A 87 -12.22 -2.39 5.93
N GLY A 88 -11.39 -1.42 6.31
CA GLY A 88 -11.75 -0.32 7.18
C GLY A 88 -12.28 0.92 6.44
N ALA A 89 -12.51 1.97 7.20
CA ALA A 89 -13.07 3.24 6.72
C ALA A 89 -12.01 4.36 6.64
N TYR A 90 -10.75 4.06 6.88
CA TYR A 90 -9.71 5.08 7.04
C TYR A 90 -8.52 4.88 6.09
N ASP A 91 -8.23 3.63 5.74
CA ASP A 91 -7.16 3.26 4.82
C ASP A 91 -7.32 3.96 3.47
N GLY A 92 -6.31 4.72 3.04
CA GLY A 92 -6.34 5.60 1.87
C GLY A 92 -7.28 6.80 2.01
N MET A 93 -8.50 6.57 2.50
CA MET A 93 -9.53 7.61 2.63
C MET A 93 -9.10 8.77 3.53
N CYS A 94 -8.35 8.48 4.61
CA CYS A 94 -7.86 9.53 5.49
C CYS A 94 -6.86 10.47 4.76
N GLY A 95 -6.06 9.94 3.84
CA GLY A 95 -5.14 10.71 3.02
C GLY A 95 -5.85 11.61 2.01
N VAL A 96 -6.88 11.07 1.31
CA VAL A 96 -7.67 11.86 0.36
C VAL A 96 -8.46 12.96 1.07
N VAL A 97 -9.17 12.61 2.15
CA VAL A 97 -9.93 13.59 2.96
C VAL A 97 -8.99 14.61 3.59
N GLY A 98 -7.83 14.15 4.08
CA GLY A 98 -6.81 15.02 4.65
C GLY A 98 -6.25 16.02 3.65
N ALA A 99 -5.98 15.58 2.42
CA ALA A 99 -5.52 16.44 1.34
C ALA A 99 -6.56 17.52 0.97
N LEU A 100 -7.83 17.16 0.89
CA LEU A 100 -8.92 18.09 0.60
C LEU A 100 -9.14 19.08 1.76
N GLU A 101 -9.09 18.60 3.01
CA GLU A 101 -9.17 19.49 4.17
C GLU A 101 -8.00 20.45 4.25
N ALA A 102 -6.78 20.00 3.88
CA ALA A 102 -5.62 20.91 3.78
C ALA A 102 -5.86 22.03 2.76
N LEU A 103 -6.54 21.75 1.62
CA LEU A 103 -6.94 22.80 0.68
C LEU A 103 -7.94 23.78 1.28
N TYR A 104 -8.91 23.30 2.07
CA TYR A 104 -9.83 24.20 2.80
C TYR A 104 -9.09 25.09 3.79
N MET A 105 -8.13 24.53 4.54
CA MET A 105 -7.31 25.31 5.48
C MET A 105 -6.49 26.39 4.77
N LEU A 106 -6.10 26.14 3.54
CA LEU A 106 -5.27 27.03 2.74
C LEU A 106 -6.07 27.98 1.85
N GLN A 107 -7.41 27.87 1.80
CA GLN A 107 -8.25 28.55 0.78
C GLN A 107 -8.01 30.08 0.68
N ASP A 108 -7.74 30.73 1.81
CA ASP A 108 -7.50 32.17 1.88
C ASP A 108 -6.01 32.56 1.79
N GLU A 109 -5.10 31.56 1.69
CA GLU A 109 -3.66 31.80 1.57
C GLU A 109 -3.27 32.12 0.13
N GLU A 110 -2.44 33.12 -0.05
CA GLU A 110 -1.80 33.39 -1.34
C GLU A 110 -0.60 32.46 -1.53
N LEU A 111 -0.72 31.50 -2.43
CA LEU A 111 0.34 30.52 -2.72
C LEU A 111 1.12 30.91 -3.97
N GLY A 112 2.44 30.72 -3.93
CA GLY A 112 3.31 30.91 -5.09
C GLY A 112 3.07 29.83 -6.15
N ARG A 113 3.07 28.55 -5.75
CA ARG A 113 2.82 27.39 -6.61
C ARG A 113 1.40 26.86 -6.44
N SER A 114 0.91 26.20 -7.48
CA SER A 114 -0.32 25.44 -7.40
C SER A 114 -0.16 24.24 -6.45
N ILE A 115 -1.28 23.81 -5.84
CA ILE A 115 -1.36 22.53 -5.12
C ILE A 115 -2.31 21.62 -5.89
N GLU A 116 -1.93 20.35 -6.05
CA GLU A 116 -2.73 19.35 -6.74
C GLU A 116 -2.96 18.13 -5.84
N VAL A 117 -4.22 17.81 -5.57
CA VAL A 117 -4.62 16.58 -4.89
C VAL A 117 -4.81 15.49 -5.92
N ILE A 118 -4.20 14.34 -5.71
CA ILE A 118 -4.29 13.17 -6.59
C ILE A 118 -5.07 12.07 -5.88
N ILE A 119 -6.16 11.61 -6.48
CA ILE A 119 -6.86 10.41 -6.06
C ILE A 119 -6.39 9.29 -6.97
N PHE A 120 -5.50 8.45 -6.46
CA PHE A 120 -4.97 7.31 -7.20
C PHE A 120 -6.01 6.20 -7.33
N ARG A 121 -5.88 5.39 -8.38
CA ARG A 121 -6.75 4.26 -8.66
C ARG A 121 -6.08 2.93 -8.41
N ALA A 122 -6.88 1.96 -7.93
CA ALA A 122 -6.44 0.59 -7.75
C ALA A 122 -5.11 0.50 -6.98
N GLU A 123 -5.07 1.18 -5.82
CA GLU A 123 -3.97 1.02 -4.87
C GLU A 123 -4.01 -0.38 -4.29
N GLU A 124 -5.18 -0.85 -3.92
CA GLU A 124 -5.42 -2.13 -3.28
C GLU A 124 -5.39 -3.32 -4.25
N SER A 125 -4.74 -4.39 -3.83
CA SER A 125 -4.57 -5.58 -4.66
C SER A 125 -5.79 -6.49 -4.73
N SER A 126 -6.85 -6.21 -4.00
CA SER A 126 -7.97 -7.12 -3.75
C SER A 126 -8.73 -7.54 -5.00
N ARG A 127 -8.84 -6.67 -6.00
CA ARG A 127 -9.57 -6.96 -7.24
C ARG A 127 -8.70 -7.60 -8.31
N PHE A 128 -7.46 -7.15 -8.49
CA PHE A 128 -6.61 -7.54 -9.62
C PHE A 128 -5.37 -8.36 -9.23
N GLY A 129 -5.12 -8.54 -7.93
CA GLY A 129 -3.97 -9.30 -7.41
C GLY A 129 -2.63 -8.55 -7.43
N PHE A 130 -2.63 -7.27 -7.84
CA PHE A 130 -1.48 -6.37 -7.80
C PHE A 130 -1.92 -4.99 -7.31
N ALA A 131 -1.04 -4.32 -6.58
CA ALA A 131 -1.31 -3.06 -5.88
C ALA A 131 -0.71 -1.85 -6.58
N THR A 132 -1.15 -0.65 -6.16
CA THR A 132 -0.61 0.66 -6.55
C THR A 132 -0.63 0.91 -8.06
N MET A 133 -1.66 0.41 -8.75
CA MET A 133 -1.68 0.46 -10.22
C MET A 133 -1.81 1.87 -10.77
N GLY A 134 -2.60 2.73 -10.12
CA GLY A 134 -2.75 4.13 -10.53
C GLY A 134 -1.43 4.89 -10.52
N SER A 135 -0.70 4.82 -9.40
CA SER A 135 0.61 5.46 -9.28
C SER A 135 1.70 4.77 -10.11
N LYS A 136 1.66 3.43 -10.25
CA LYS A 136 2.57 2.71 -11.17
C LYS A 136 2.41 3.15 -12.61
N LEU A 137 1.19 3.30 -13.08
CA LEU A 137 0.90 3.76 -14.44
C LEU A 137 1.30 5.23 -14.61
N LEU A 138 0.97 6.08 -13.63
CA LEU A 138 1.34 7.50 -13.62
C LEU A 138 2.86 7.72 -13.70
N THR A 139 3.64 6.85 -13.08
CA THR A 139 5.11 6.97 -13.00
C THR A 139 5.85 6.08 -14.02
N GLY A 140 5.12 5.44 -14.93
CA GLY A 140 5.71 4.54 -15.94
C GLY A 140 6.33 3.27 -15.35
N SER A 141 5.89 2.84 -14.16
CA SER A 141 6.46 1.70 -13.42
C SER A 141 5.68 0.41 -13.59
N ALA A 142 4.49 0.46 -14.20
CA ALA A 142 3.67 -0.72 -14.44
C ALA A 142 4.27 -1.61 -15.52
N VAL A 143 4.19 -2.92 -15.32
CA VAL A 143 4.62 -3.90 -16.32
C VAL A 143 3.43 -4.34 -17.19
N PRO A 144 3.59 -4.45 -18.53
CA PRO A 144 2.48 -4.76 -19.44
C PRO A 144 1.72 -6.04 -19.09
N GLU A 145 2.41 -7.04 -18.52
CA GLU A 145 1.82 -8.31 -18.14
C GLU A 145 0.74 -8.17 -17.06
N GLN A 146 0.85 -7.16 -16.19
CA GLN A 146 -0.14 -6.88 -15.14
C GLN A 146 -1.47 -6.40 -15.73
N LEU A 147 -1.43 -5.69 -16.84
CA LEU A 147 -2.62 -5.08 -17.45
C LEU A 147 -3.63 -6.12 -17.94
N ASN A 148 -3.16 -7.29 -18.39
CA ASN A 148 -3.98 -8.35 -18.93
C ASN A 148 -4.40 -9.41 -17.90
N LYS A 149 -4.01 -9.27 -16.64
CA LYS A 149 -4.36 -10.22 -15.59
C LYS A 149 -5.64 -9.81 -14.88
N GLY A 150 -6.52 -10.80 -14.64
CA GLY A 150 -7.60 -10.73 -13.67
C GLY A 150 -7.16 -11.39 -12.35
N ALA A 151 -7.70 -10.94 -11.23
CA ALA A 151 -7.29 -11.45 -9.91
C ALA A 151 -7.81 -12.85 -9.61
N LYS A 152 -9.05 -13.12 -10.02
CA LYS A 152 -9.74 -14.37 -9.73
C LYS A 152 -10.36 -14.94 -11.00
N LYS A 153 -10.55 -16.28 -11.02
CA LYS A 153 -11.26 -16.96 -12.08
C LYS A 153 -12.71 -16.45 -12.15
N GLY A 154 -13.06 -15.79 -13.26
CA GLY A 154 -14.39 -15.22 -13.49
C GLY A 154 -14.53 -13.74 -13.24
N ASP A 155 -13.48 -13.05 -12.76
CA ASP A 155 -13.42 -11.58 -12.71
C ASP A 155 -12.85 -11.03 -14.02
N ILE A 156 -13.20 -9.77 -14.34
CA ILE A 156 -12.68 -9.05 -15.50
C ILE A 156 -11.21 -8.68 -15.31
N SER A 157 -10.47 -8.59 -16.40
CA SER A 157 -9.08 -8.09 -16.37
C SER A 157 -9.01 -6.61 -16.02
N PHE A 158 -7.82 -6.14 -15.63
CA PHE A 158 -7.59 -4.72 -15.37
C PHE A 158 -7.93 -3.84 -16.59
N ILE A 159 -7.57 -4.28 -17.79
CA ILE A 159 -7.90 -3.58 -19.05
C ILE A 159 -9.40 -3.48 -19.28
N GLU A 160 -10.15 -4.55 -19.02
CA GLU A 160 -11.61 -4.54 -19.14
C GLU A 160 -12.23 -3.59 -18.12
N ALA A 161 -11.74 -3.58 -16.89
CA ALA A 161 -12.19 -2.64 -15.85
C ALA A 161 -11.95 -1.18 -16.25
N LEU A 162 -10.79 -0.86 -16.85
CA LEU A 162 -10.53 0.48 -17.40
C LEU A 162 -11.57 0.89 -18.46
N ARG A 163 -11.93 -0.01 -19.39
CA ARG A 163 -12.95 0.25 -20.42
C ARG A 163 -14.32 0.50 -19.81
N GLU A 164 -14.74 -0.34 -18.86
CA GLU A 164 -16.02 -0.18 -18.15
C GLU A 164 -16.07 1.12 -17.33
N TRP A 165 -14.93 1.55 -16.80
CA TRP A 165 -14.81 2.83 -16.11
C TRP A 165 -15.00 4.03 -17.05
N GLY A 166 -14.73 3.85 -18.33
CA GLY A 166 -14.78 4.88 -19.38
C GLY A 166 -13.39 5.43 -19.75
N CYS A 167 -12.33 4.75 -19.32
CA CYS A 167 -10.95 5.04 -19.73
C CYS A 167 -10.61 4.38 -21.06
N ASN A 168 -9.56 4.88 -21.71
CA ASN A 168 -8.99 4.25 -22.90
C ASN A 168 -7.73 3.44 -22.51
N PRO A 169 -7.82 2.12 -22.38
CA PRO A 169 -6.67 1.30 -21.99
C PRO A 169 -5.54 1.29 -23.02
N ASP A 170 -5.83 1.59 -24.30
CA ASP A 170 -4.79 1.66 -25.33
C ASP A 170 -3.92 2.94 -25.16
N ALA A 171 -4.46 3.95 -24.48
CA ALA A 171 -3.79 5.20 -24.15
C ALA A 171 -3.18 5.24 -22.73
N TYR A 172 -3.06 4.09 -22.04
CA TYR A 172 -2.57 4.08 -20.63
C TYR A 172 -1.19 4.74 -20.47
N ARG A 173 -0.35 4.75 -21.51
CA ARG A 173 0.94 5.41 -21.49
C ARG A 173 0.84 6.94 -21.46
N ASP A 174 -0.28 7.51 -21.85
CA ASP A 174 -0.53 8.96 -21.82
C ASP A 174 -0.74 9.45 -20.36
N ALA A 175 -0.96 8.53 -19.42
CA ALA A 175 -0.97 8.84 -18.00
C ALA A 175 0.43 9.16 -17.44
N VAL A 176 1.50 8.72 -18.12
CA VAL A 176 2.88 8.83 -17.61
C VAL A 176 3.32 10.29 -17.57
N ILE A 177 3.75 10.74 -16.39
CA ILE A 177 4.31 12.08 -16.18
C ILE A 177 5.83 12.01 -16.05
N ALA A 178 6.51 13.07 -16.47
CA ALA A 178 7.96 13.14 -16.43
C ALA A 178 8.50 13.41 -15.00
N PRO A 179 9.70 12.92 -14.64
CA PRO A 179 10.40 13.36 -13.43
C PRO A 179 10.51 14.90 -13.40
N GLY A 180 10.27 15.48 -12.22
CA GLY A 180 10.24 16.94 -12.03
C GLY A 180 8.91 17.62 -12.38
N SER A 181 7.87 16.87 -12.78
CA SER A 181 6.52 17.42 -13.02
C SER A 181 5.88 17.97 -11.75
N TYR A 182 6.28 17.51 -10.59
CA TYR A 182 5.91 18.05 -9.28
C TYR A 182 7.14 18.55 -8.52
N LYS A 183 6.95 19.57 -7.69
CA LYS A 183 7.99 20.04 -6.76
C LYS A 183 8.26 18.99 -5.68
N CYS A 184 7.19 18.48 -5.08
CA CYS A 184 7.22 17.39 -4.11
C CYS A 184 5.84 16.74 -4.00
N PHE A 185 5.79 15.59 -3.30
CA PHE A 185 4.57 14.88 -2.94
C PHE A 185 4.55 14.57 -1.44
N ALA A 186 3.41 14.77 -0.79
CA ALA A 186 3.20 14.45 0.62
C ALA A 186 1.93 13.61 0.79
N GLU A 187 2.02 12.46 1.44
CA GLU A 187 0.88 11.57 1.72
C GLU A 187 0.62 11.49 3.22
N LEU A 188 -0.63 11.65 3.63
CA LEU A 188 -1.11 11.33 4.97
C LEU A 188 -1.78 9.97 4.94
N HIS A 189 -1.46 9.11 5.92
CA HIS A 189 -2.03 7.76 5.98
C HIS A 189 -2.19 7.30 7.43
N ILE A 190 -3.01 6.29 7.69
CA ILE A 190 -2.99 5.57 8.96
C ILE A 190 -1.73 4.69 9.04
N GLU A 191 -1.21 4.45 10.24
CA GLU A 191 0.00 3.62 10.42
C GLU A 191 -0.17 2.18 9.93
N GLN A 192 -1.38 1.62 9.97
CA GLN A 192 -1.67 0.21 9.74
C GLN A 192 -0.89 -0.72 10.69
N GLY A 193 -0.32 -0.17 11.74
CA GLY A 193 0.47 -0.79 12.76
C GLY A 193 0.09 -0.26 14.14
N LYS A 194 0.73 -0.77 15.19
CA LYS A 194 0.39 -0.45 16.58
C LYS A 194 1.50 0.33 17.31
N VAL A 195 2.53 0.76 16.61
CA VAL A 195 3.71 1.36 17.23
C VAL A 195 3.37 2.73 17.82
N LEU A 196 2.72 3.61 17.05
CA LEU A 196 2.35 4.95 17.51
C LEU A 196 1.41 4.90 18.72
N GLU A 197 0.41 4.02 18.70
CA GLU A 197 -0.51 3.84 19.83
C GLU A 197 0.23 3.33 21.07
N GLN A 198 1.06 2.28 20.93
CA GLN A 198 1.79 1.68 22.03
C GLN A 198 2.86 2.63 22.62
N THR A 199 3.48 3.45 21.81
CA THR A 199 4.49 4.42 22.22
C THR A 199 3.91 5.78 22.58
N GLN A 200 2.59 5.96 22.45
CA GLN A 200 1.86 7.20 22.75
C GLN A 200 2.33 8.40 21.93
N HIS A 201 2.79 8.19 20.69
CA HIS A 201 3.11 9.25 19.77
C HIS A 201 1.90 9.64 18.93
N GLN A 202 1.79 10.93 18.65
CA GLN A 202 0.65 11.49 17.91
C GLN A 202 0.81 11.36 16.40
N LEU A 203 2.05 11.33 15.91
CA LEU A 203 2.38 11.27 14.48
C LEU A 203 3.59 10.37 14.22
N GLY A 204 3.64 9.78 13.02
CA GLY A 204 4.80 9.10 12.48
C GLY A 204 5.37 9.86 11.29
N ILE A 205 6.69 10.05 11.27
CA ILE A 205 7.40 10.58 10.11
C ILE A 205 8.08 9.40 9.43
N VAL A 206 7.63 9.09 8.21
CA VAL A 206 8.08 7.89 7.50
C VAL A 206 9.36 8.17 6.74
N HIS A 207 10.38 7.33 6.92
CA HIS A 207 11.67 7.45 6.23
C HIS A 207 11.83 6.47 5.06
N ASN A 208 11.23 5.29 5.19
CA ASN A 208 11.30 4.27 4.15
C ASN A 208 9.95 3.57 4.02
N ILE A 209 9.63 3.16 2.80
CA ILE A 209 8.47 2.31 2.51
C ILE A 209 9.00 0.93 2.16
N ALA A 210 8.55 -0.08 2.89
CA ALA A 210 8.91 -1.47 2.66
C ALA A 210 8.33 -1.96 1.33
N ALA A 211 9.04 -2.92 0.72
CA ALA A 211 8.55 -3.56 -0.49
C ALA A 211 8.36 -5.06 -0.28
N PRO A 212 7.25 -5.64 -0.78
CA PRO A 212 7.04 -7.06 -0.71
C PRO A 212 7.86 -7.80 -1.77
N THR A 213 8.47 -8.90 -1.33
CA THR A 213 8.98 -9.95 -2.21
C THR A 213 8.15 -11.20 -1.95
N ARG A 214 7.32 -11.57 -2.90
CA ARG A 214 6.41 -12.72 -2.80
C ARG A 214 6.81 -13.81 -3.74
N PHE A 215 6.77 -15.05 -3.25
CA PHE A 215 7.12 -16.24 -4.03
C PHE A 215 6.41 -17.46 -3.50
N LYS A 216 6.37 -18.50 -4.34
CA LYS A 216 5.93 -19.83 -3.93
C LYS A 216 7.14 -20.76 -3.81
N ILE A 217 7.04 -21.71 -2.88
CA ILE A 217 7.95 -22.84 -2.81
C ILE A 217 7.13 -24.09 -3.10
N HIS A 218 7.41 -24.72 -4.23
CA HIS A 218 6.80 -25.99 -4.63
C HIS A 218 7.71 -27.13 -4.16
N ILE A 219 7.15 -28.01 -3.33
CA ILE A 219 7.85 -29.19 -2.79
C ILE A 219 7.19 -30.43 -3.38
N LYS A 220 7.96 -31.27 -4.06
CA LYS A 220 7.50 -32.51 -4.69
C LYS A 220 8.18 -33.72 -4.06
N GLY A 221 7.44 -34.45 -3.25
CA GLY A 221 7.80 -35.73 -2.66
C GLY A 221 7.14 -36.89 -3.37
N MET A 222 6.62 -37.85 -2.61
CA MET A 222 5.92 -39.02 -3.11
C MET A 222 4.74 -39.37 -2.21
N ALA A 223 3.52 -39.33 -2.76
CA ALA A 223 2.36 -39.80 -2.05
C ALA A 223 2.41 -41.33 -1.84
N ASP A 224 2.15 -41.77 -0.61
CA ASP A 224 2.27 -43.18 -0.28
C ASP A 224 1.32 -43.53 0.90
N HIS A 225 1.14 -44.82 1.18
CA HIS A 225 0.27 -45.27 2.28
C HIS A 225 0.91 -44.93 3.65
N SER A 226 0.24 -44.13 4.47
CA SER A 226 0.79 -43.60 5.72
C SER A 226 1.18 -44.70 6.75
N GLY A 227 0.51 -45.85 6.75
CA GLY A 227 0.80 -46.95 7.65
C GLY A 227 1.71 -48.03 7.09
N ALA A 228 1.76 -48.19 5.75
CA ALA A 228 2.55 -49.24 5.10
C ALA A 228 3.97 -48.81 4.71
N THR A 229 4.20 -47.51 4.55
CA THR A 229 5.52 -46.97 4.15
C THR A 229 6.37 -46.66 5.38
N PRO A 230 7.50 -47.38 5.59
CA PRO A 230 8.38 -47.17 6.75
C PRO A 230 8.96 -45.73 6.78
N MET A 231 9.24 -45.20 8.00
CA MET A 231 9.75 -43.80 8.16
C MET A 231 10.99 -43.49 7.34
N GLY A 232 11.97 -44.39 7.26
CA GLY A 232 13.21 -44.15 6.49
C GLY A 232 13.08 -44.24 4.96
N MET A 233 11.87 -44.56 4.44
CA MET A 233 11.63 -44.75 2.99
C MET A 233 10.67 -43.68 2.42
N ARG A 234 10.22 -42.72 3.24
CA ARG A 234 9.28 -41.67 2.83
C ARG A 234 10.00 -40.51 2.14
N ARG A 235 9.34 -39.95 1.17
CA ARG A 235 9.63 -38.62 0.64
C ARG A 235 8.44 -37.70 0.93
N ASP A 236 8.32 -37.31 2.18
CA ASP A 236 7.16 -36.59 2.73
C ASP A 236 7.31 -35.09 2.44
N ALA A 237 6.51 -34.58 1.49
CA ALA A 237 6.55 -33.18 1.08
C ALA A 237 6.13 -32.23 2.22
N LEU A 238 5.25 -32.68 3.14
CA LEU A 238 4.77 -31.81 4.23
C LEU A 238 5.80 -31.67 5.35
N VAL A 239 6.55 -32.72 5.66
CA VAL A 239 7.67 -32.63 6.62
C VAL A 239 8.76 -31.72 6.08
N SER A 240 9.07 -31.80 4.78
CA SER A 240 10.00 -30.91 4.10
C SER A 240 9.50 -29.46 4.09
N ALA A 241 8.18 -29.26 3.87
CA ALA A 241 7.54 -27.94 3.94
C ALA A 241 7.65 -27.32 5.35
N ALA A 242 7.44 -28.12 6.41
CA ALA A 242 7.58 -27.65 7.79
C ALA A 242 8.98 -27.11 8.10
N LYS A 243 10.05 -27.78 7.58
CA LYS A 243 11.43 -27.31 7.69
C LYS A 243 11.61 -25.96 6.99
N LEU A 244 11.04 -25.81 5.80
CA LEU A 244 11.13 -24.55 5.04
C LEU A 244 10.30 -23.42 5.66
N ILE A 245 9.16 -23.71 6.30
CA ILE A 245 8.39 -22.72 7.09
C ILE A 245 9.26 -22.17 8.22
N LEU A 246 9.95 -23.04 8.96
CA LEU A 246 10.87 -22.65 10.03
C LEU A 246 12.05 -21.85 9.47
N ALA A 247 12.62 -22.26 8.33
CA ALA A 247 13.72 -21.57 7.67
C ALA A 247 13.33 -20.14 7.25
N VAL A 248 12.11 -19.91 6.74
CA VAL A 248 11.61 -18.58 6.41
C VAL A 248 11.54 -17.71 7.67
N ASN A 249 11.02 -18.26 8.76
CA ASN A 249 10.93 -17.54 10.03
C ASN A 249 12.33 -17.20 10.60
N GLU A 250 13.25 -18.15 10.62
CA GLU A 250 14.63 -17.93 11.10
C GLU A 250 15.41 -16.92 10.27
N ALA A 251 15.29 -16.99 8.95
CA ALA A 251 15.94 -16.03 8.05
C ALA A 251 15.46 -14.60 8.32
N ALA A 252 14.14 -14.42 8.49
CA ALA A 252 13.57 -13.12 8.81
C ALA A 252 13.97 -12.64 10.23
N GLU A 253 13.93 -13.53 11.22
CA GLU A 253 14.33 -13.21 12.60
C GLU A 253 15.80 -12.79 12.69
N THR A 254 16.68 -13.38 11.90
CA THR A 254 18.10 -12.99 11.81
C THR A 254 18.27 -11.55 11.30
N GLU A 255 17.40 -11.11 10.41
CA GLU A 255 17.44 -9.79 9.78
C GLU A 255 16.44 -8.79 10.41
N LYS A 256 15.80 -9.10 11.53
CA LYS A 256 14.81 -8.24 12.17
C LYS A 256 15.34 -6.87 12.57
N ALA A 257 16.60 -6.80 12.98
CA ALA A 257 17.25 -5.53 13.33
C ALA A 257 17.41 -4.60 12.11
N ASN A 258 17.40 -5.16 10.89
CA ASN A 258 17.43 -4.44 9.63
C ASN A 258 16.03 -4.20 9.05
N GLY A 259 14.97 -4.49 9.82
CA GLY A 259 13.58 -4.22 9.47
C GLY A 259 12.97 -5.22 8.47
N SER A 260 13.57 -6.41 8.29
CA SER A 260 12.98 -7.48 7.47
C SER A 260 12.01 -8.34 8.27
N VAL A 261 10.92 -8.74 7.62
CA VAL A 261 9.92 -9.69 8.13
C VAL A 261 9.65 -10.77 7.07
N GLY A 262 9.31 -11.99 7.50
CA GLY A 262 9.00 -13.10 6.60
C GLY A 262 7.85 -13.93 7.13
N THR A 263 6.90 -14.25 6.26
CA THR A 263 5.69 -14.99 6.62
C THR A 263 5.36 -16.03 5.56
N VAL A 264 5.02 -17.24 6.00
CA VAL A 264 4.34 -18.23 5.16
C VAL A 264 2.85 -18.12 5.45
N GLY A 265 2.10 -17.50 4.54
CA GLY A 265 0.69 -17.19 4.75
C GLY A 265 -0.29 -18.29 4.31
N VAL A 266 0.15 -19.16 3.37
CA VAL A 266 -0.69 -20.25 2.84
C VAL A 266 0.13 -21.51 2.68
N VAL A 267 -0.47 -22.64 2.98
CA VAL A 267 0.07 -23.99 2.81
C VAL A 267 -0.98 -24.84 2.09
N ASP A 268 -0.71 -25.20 0.85
CA ASP A 268 -1.54 -26.12 0.07
C ASP A 268 -0.93 -27.52 0.08
N VAL A 269 -1.68 -28.54 0.46
CA VAL A 269 -1.20 -29.91 0.65
C VAL A 269 -1.95 -30.87 -0.26
N GLU A 270 -1.23 -31.67 -1.03
CA GLU A 270 -1.79 -32.71 -1.90
C GLU A 270 -1.32 -34.12 -1.50
N PRO A 271 -2.25 -35.08 -1.42
CA PRO A 271 -3.68 -35.03 -1.71
C PRO A 271 -4.56 -34.57 -0.52
N GLY A 272 -3.99 -34.18 0.63
CA GLY A 272 -4.74 -33.68 1.77
C GLY A 272 -5.58 -34.77 2.48
N SER A 273 -5.11 -36.02 2.53
CA SER A 273 -5.79 -37.17 3.12
C SER A 273 -5.03 -37.69 4.32
N ILE A 274 -5.74 -37.97 5.41
CA ILE A 274 -5.15 -38.37 6.72
C ILE A 274 -4.32 -39.65 6.66
N ASN A 275 -4.64 -40.56 5.75
CA ASN A 275 -3.99 -41.85 5.57
C ASN A 275 -3.00 -41.95 4.42
N VAL A 276 -2.57 -40.81 3.91
CA VAL A 276 -1.62 -40.67 2.78
C VAL A 276 -0.45 -39.80 3.20
N VAL A 277 0.77 -40.23 2.95
CA VAL A 277 1.98 -39.39 3.02
C VAL A 277 1.86 -38.30 1.96
N PRO A 278 1.95 -36.98 2.30
CA PRO A 278 1.79 -35.93 1.31
C PRO A 278 2.81 -35.99 0.18
N GLY A 279 2.28 -35.98 -1.05
CA GLY A 279 3.11 -36.06 -2.28
C GLY A 279 3.57 -34.72 -2.81
N ALA A 280 2.81 -33.65 -2.56
CA ALA A 280 3.20 -32.31 -2.95
C ALA A 280 2.70 -31.27 -1.92
N VAL A 281 3.46 -30.20 -1.77
CA VAL A 281 3.08 -29.02 -0.97
C VAL A 281 3.51 -27.76 -1.70
N THR A 282 2.63 -26.76 -1.66
CA THR A 282 2.97 -25.39 -2.10
C THR A 282 2.88 -24.43 -0.92
N LEU A 283 3.97 -23.73 -0.62
CA LEU A 283 4.04 -22.65 0.36
C LEU A 283 3.95 -21.31 -0.36
N TRP A 284 3.17 -20.37 0.19
CA TRP A 284 3.11 -18.98 -0.29
C TRP A 284 3.80 -18.09 0.73
N VAL A 285 4.86 -17.42 0.29
CA VAL A 285 5.78 -16.68 1.14
C VAL A 285 5.72 -15.19 0.80
N ASP A 286 5.64 -14.35 1.83
CA ASP A 286 5.72 -12.89 1.76
C ASP A 286 6.92 -12.44 2.62
N VAL A 287 7.96 -11.91 2.00
CA VAL A 287 9.12 -11.29 2.66
C VAL A 287 9.05 -9.81 2.42
N ARG A 288 9.16 -9.00 3.46
CA ARG A 288 9.16 -7.53 3.35
C ARG A 288 10.34 -6.96 4.11
N GLY A 289 10.79 -5.77 3.69
CA GLY A 289 11.84 -5.03 4.37
C GLY A 289 12.05 -3.66 3.77
N VAL A 290 12.82 -2.84 4.48
CA VAL A 290 13.18 -1.48 4.06
C VAL A 290 14.62 -1.39 3.53
N ASP A 291 15.42 -2.43 3.74
CA ASP A 291 16.78 -2.56 3.23
C ASP A 291 16.86 -3.69 2.19
N LYS A 292 17.19 -3.33 0.96
CA LYS A 292 17.35 -4.27 -0.15
C LYS A 292 18.39 -5.34 0.12
N ALA A 293 19.49 -5.01 0.80
CA ALA A 293 20.54 -5.97 1.11
C ALA A 293 20.08 -6.98 2.17
N SER A 294 19.29 -6.53 3.17
CA SER A 294 18.69 -7.39 4.16
C SER A 294 17.69 -8.38 3.52
N ILE A 295 16.79 -7.89 2.65
CA ILE A 295 15.87 -8.76 1.89
C ILE A 295 16.65 -9.80 1.08
N ALA A 296 17.75 -9.40 0.41
CA ALA A 296 18.57 -10.31 -0.37
C ALA A 296 19.19 -11.41 0.51
N ARG A 297 19.65 -11.09 1.73
CA ARG A 297 20.18 -12.09 2.67
C ARG A 297 19.10 -13.07 3.15
N VAL A 298 17.89 -12.55 3.47
CA VAL A 298 16.75 -13.43 3.79
C VAL A 298 16.45 -14.41 2.66
N LEU A 299 16.36 -13.92 1.43
CA LEU A 299 16.07 -14.74 0.26
C LEU A 299 17.19 -15.76 0.00
N GLN A 300 18.45 -15.37 0.18
CA GLN A 300 19.60 -16.26 0.02
C GLN A 300 19.57 -17.40 1.05
N SER A 301 19.33 -17.08 2.32
CA SER A 301 19.19 -18.09 3.38
C SER A 301 18.06 -19.08 3.09
N ILE A 302 16.90 -18.60 2.61
CA ILE A 302 15.77 -19.46 2.24
C ILE A 302 16.16 -20.39 1.07
N ARG A 303 16.88 -19.90 0.06
CA ARG A 303 17.35 -20.72 -1.07
C ARG A 303 18.32 -21.81 -0.63
N GLU A 304 19.29 -21.47 0.20
CA GLU A 304 20.27 -22.44 0.74
C GLU A 304 19.58 -23.54 1.55
N GLN A 305 18.58 -23.17 2.38
CA GLN A 305 17.79 -24.16 3.12
C GLN A 305 16.91 -25.00 2.19
N ALA A 306 16.35 -24.42 1.12
CA ALA A 306 15.58 -25.16 0.12
C ALA A 306 16.44 -26.23 -0.59
N GLU A 307 17.66 -25.91 -0.96
CA GLU A 307 18.63 -26.85 -1.54
C GLU A 307 18.99 -27.96 -0.53
N ASN A 308 19.26 -27.58 0.71
CA ASN A 308 19.57 -28.54 1.78
C ASN A 308 18.43 -29.54 2.01
N VAL A 309 17.21 -29.04 2.12
CA VAL A 309 15.99 -29.86 2.32
C VAL A 309 15.78 -30.79 1.11
N ALA A 310 15.97 -30.30 -0.10
CA ALA A 310 15.85 -31.10 -1.32
C ALA A 310 16.80 -32.32 -1.31
N VAL A 311 18.06 -32.11 -0.92
CA VAL A 311 19.08 -33.16 -0.85
C VAL A 311 18.81 -34.11 0.32
N CYS A 312 18.59 -33.59 1.53
CA CYS A 312 18.45 -34.40 2.74
C CYS A 312 17.19 -35.27 2.75
N ASP A 313 16.07 -34.72 2.24
CA ASP A 313 14.78 -35.41 2.27
C ASP A 313 14.46 -36.15 0.96
N GLY A 314 15.31 -36.00 -0.07
CA GLY A 314 15.13 -36.64 -1.39
C GLY A 314 13.87 -36.11 -2.13
N VAL A 315 13.51 -34.85 -1.93
CA VAL A 315 12.35 -34.18 -2.56
C VAL A 315 12.78 -33.17 -3.62
N GLY A 316 11.91 -32.89 -4.58
CA GLY A 316 12.11 -31.77 -5.50
C GLY A 316 11.66 -30.47 -4.83
N VAL A 317 12.47 -29.41 -4.91
CA VAL A 317 12.09 -28.07 -4.44
C VAL A 317 12.29 -27.06 -5.55
N GLN A 318 11.27 -26.22 -5.82
CA GLN A 318 11.32 -25.15 -6.82
C GLN A 318 10.75 -23.87 -6.22
N ILE A 319 11.45 -22.74 -6.44
CA ILE A 319 10.99 -21.41 -6.05
C ILE A 319 10.47 -20.66 -7.27
N GLU A 320 9.21 -20.23 -7.23
CA GLU A 320 8.55 -19.42 -8.26
C GLU A 320 8.37 -17.99 -7.72
N MET A 321 9.08 -17.02 -8.29
CA MET A 321 8.93 -15.61 -7.91
C MET A 321 7.61 -15.04 -8.47
N LEU A 322 6.84 -14.36 -7.62
CA LEU A 322 5.58 -13.69 -7.99
C LEU A 322 5.78 -12.18 -8.14
N THR A 323 6.40 -11.55 -7.13
CA THR A 323 6.76 -10.13 -7.13
C THR A 323 8.07 -9.91 -6.40
N ALA A 324 8.82 -8.90 -6.81
CA ALA A 324 10.05 -8.47 -6.16
C ALA A 324 10.19 -6.95 -6.31
N ASP A 325 9.38 -6.22 -5.56
CA ASP A 325 9.46 -4.76 -5.53
C ASP A 325 10.69 -4.32 -4.71
N SER A 326 11.18 -3.11 -4.94
CA SER A 326 12.31 -2.57 -4.18
C SER A 326 11.82 -1.58 -3.13
N PRO A 327 12.33 -1.64 -1.89
CA PRO A 327 12.01 -0.64 -0.89
C PRO A 327 12.50 0.74 -1.33
N VAL A 328 11.84 1.76 -0.85
CA VAL A 328 12.05 3.15 -1.26
C VAL A 328 12.37 4.00 -0.04
N ALA A 329 13.45 4.79 -0.12
CA ALA A 329 13.74 5.83 0.85
C ALA A 329 12.98 7.12 0.47
N LEU A 330 12.36 7.75 1.47
CA LEU A 330 11.69 9.03 1.31
C LEU A 330 12.67 10.19 1.49
N ASP A 331 12.24 11.39 1.08
CA ASP A 331 13.09 12.57 1.08
C ASP A 331 13.39 13.07 2.50
N LYS A 332 14.68 13.19 2.82
CA LYS A 332 15.16 13.57 4.15
C LYS A 332 14.87 15.03 4.49
N ALA A 333 14.84 15.93 3.50
CA ALA A 333 14.60 17.35 3.75
C ALA A 333 13.12 17.58 4.07
N LEU A 334 12.21 16.92 3.36
CA LEU A 334 10.78 16.96 3.65
C LEU A 334 10.44 16.26 5.00
N ALA A 335 11.14 15.18 5.34
CA ALA A 335 11.00 14.55 6.64
C ALA A 335 11.44 15.50 7.77
N ALA A 336 12.60 16.14 7.64
CA ALA A 336 13.09 17.13 8.62
C ALA A 336 12.17 18.37 8.70
N GLN A 337 11.57 18.79 7.60
CA GLN A 337 10.56 19.85 7.59
C GLN A 337 9.31 19.44 8.38
N SER A 338 8.83 18.21 8.18
CA SER A 338 7.68 17.66 8.93
C SER A 338 7.97 17.56 10.42
N GLU A 339 9.20 17.18 10.81
CA GLU A 339 9.69 17.16 12.18
C GLU A 339 9.65 18.57 12.82
N ALA A 340 10.17 19.55 12.09
CA ALA A 340 10.16 20.94 12.57
C ALA A 340 8.71 21.44 12.78
N ILE A 341 7.80 21.13 11.87
CA ILE A 341 6.38 21.49 11.99
C ILE A 341 5.73 20.80 13.20
N CYS A 342 5.97 19.51 13.42
CA CYS A 342 5.48 18.80 14.59
C CYS A 342 5.97 19.47 15.88
N THR A 343 7.27 19.81 15.94
CA THR A 343 7.89 20.51 17.08
C THR A 343 7.25 21.88 17.32
N GLU A 344 7.07 22.69 16.29
CA GLU A 344 6.43 24.01 16.37
C GLU A 344 4.98 23.93 16.88
N LYS A 345 4.26 22.86 16.52
CA LYS A 345 2.88 22.62 16.96
C LYS A 345 2.78 21.91 18.32
N GLY A 346 3.90 21.45 18.88
CA GLY A 346 3.92 20.69 20.13
C GLY A 346 3.37 19.28 20.00
N PHE A 347 3.40 18.69 18.80
CA PHE A 347 2.98 17.32 18.56
C PHE A 347 4.15 16.34 18.78
N SER A 348 3.90 15.27 19.55
CA SER A 348 4.86 14.18 19.68
C SER A 348 4.89 13.34 18.40
N PHE A 349 6.09 12.97 17.95
CA PHE A 349 6.27 12.19 16.75
C PHE A 349 7.34 11.11 16.91
N LEU A 350 7.30 10.12 16.03
CA LEU A 350 8.27 9.04 15.96
C LEU A 350 8.77 8.90 14.52
N HIS A 351 10.07 8.71 14.34
CA HIS A 351 10.64 8.29 13.06
C HIS A 351 10.39 6.81 12.85
N MET A 352 9.82 6.45 11.69
CA MET A 352 9.43 5.07 11.44
C MET A 352 9.51 4.69 9.97
N ASN A 353 9.32 3.42 9.69
CA ASN A 353 9.21 2.90 8.34
C ASN A 353 7.79 2.38 8.11
N SER A 354 7.29 2.48 6.88
CA SER A 354 6.07 1.79 6.51
C SER A 354 6.36 0.31 6.20
N GLY A 355 5.61 -0.58 6.84
CA GLY A 355 5.59 -2.01 6.51
C GLY A 355 4.68 -2.36 5.32
N ALA A 356 3.84 -1.41 4.88
CA ALA A 356 2.95 -1.53 3.73
C ALA A 356 3.51 -0.74 2.53
N GLY A 357 3.09 -1.12 1.31
CA GLY A 357 3.32 -0.32 0.12
C GLY A 357 2.28 0.80 0.03
N HIS A 358 2.63 1.92 -0.60
CA HIS A 358 1.75 3.09 -0.77
C HIS A 358 2.00 3.74 -2.14
N ASP A 359 1.09 4.57 -2.60
CA ASP A 359 1.26 5.35 -3.83
C ASP A 359 2.50 6.26 -3.77
N ALA A 360 2.80 6.79 -2.57
CA ALA A 360 4.00 7.59 -2.29
C ALA A 360 5.30 6.91 -2.76
N MET A 361 5.40 5.57 -2.70
CA MET A 361 6.62 4.88 -3.12
C MET A 361 6.92 5.07 -4.61
N HIS A 362 5.90 5.20 -5.45
CA HIS A 362 6.06 5.43 -6.89
C HIS A 362 6.32 6.90 -7.19
N MET A 363 5.72 7.82 -6.42
CA MET A 363 5.92 9.26 -6.57
C MET A 363 7.37 9.70 -6.33
N THR A 364 8.18 8.93 -5.59
CA THR A 364 9.63 9.17 -5.45
C THR A 364 10.39 9.18 -6.76
N LYS A 365 9.85 8.57 -7.83
CA LYS A 365 10.45 8.59 -9.18
C LYS A 365 10.20 9.91 -9.90
N ILE A 366 9.21 10.67 -9.44
CA ILE A 366 8.77 11.92 -10.07
C ILE A 366 9.31 13.12 -9.31
N CYS A 367 9.29 13.08 -7.97
CA CYS A 367 9.67 14.22 -7.12
C CYS A 367 10.11 13.75 -5.71
N PRO A 368 10.76 14.64 -4.93
CA PRO A 368 10.94 14.47 -3.50
C PRO A 368 9.60 14.14 -2.82
N THR A 369 9.57 13.09 -1.99
CA THR A 369 8.33 12.56 -1.44
C THR A 369 8.46 12.34 0.07
N THR A 370 7.41 12.68 0.81
CA THR A 370 7.28 12.42 2.25
C THR A 370 5.97 11.76 2.58
N MET A 371 5.90 11.12 3.75
CA MET A 371 4.70 10.45 4.23
C MET A 371 4.57 10.62 5.74
N LEU A 372 3.34 10.89 6.18
CA LEU A 372 2.97 11.09 7.58
C LEU A 372 1.98 10.01 8.00
N PHE A 373 2.23 9.40 9.17
CA PHE A 373 1.31 8.44 9.76
C PHE A 373 0.55 9.04 10.94
N VAL A 374 -0.71 8.60 11.09
CA VAL A 374 -1.52 8.82 12.29
C VAL A 374 -1.81 7.47 12.96
N PRO A 375 -1.92 7.44 14.30
CA PRO A 375 -2.21 6.20 15.03
C PRO A 375 -3.54 5.58 14.60
N CYS A 376 -3.56 4.27 14.50
CA CYS A 376 -4.78 3.48 14.40
C CYS A 376 -4.92 2.51 15.58
N ARG A 377 -6.17 2.26 15.99
CA ARG A 377 -6.50 1.47 17.18
C ARG A 377 -6.03 0.03 17.05
N ALA A 378 -5.22 -0.42 18.01
CA ALA A 378 -4.63 -1.75 18.08
C ALA A 378 -3.80 -2.14 16.84
N GLY A 379 -3.46 -1.19 15.97
CA GLY A 379 -2.77 -1.44 14.70
C GLY A 379 -3.61 -2.23 13.69
N ILE A 380 -4.94 -2.25 13.88
CA ILE A 380 -5.84 -2.99 13.00
C ILE A 380 -6.02 -2.21 11.70
N SER A 381 -5.72 -2.87 10.57
CA SER A 381 -6.05 -2.41 9.22
C SER A 381 -6.47 -3.61 8.36
N HIS A 382 -7.06 -3.36 7.17
CA HIS A 382 -7.64 -4.38 6.30
C HIS A 382 -8.70 -5.23 7.02
N ASN A 383 -9.47 -4.62 7.90
CA ASN A 383 -10.42 -5.28 8.78
C ASN A 383 -11.57 -4.33 9.13
N PRO A 384 -12.81 -4.81 9.30
CA PRO A 384 -13.95 -3.99 9.71
C PRO A 384 -13.75 -3.23 11.03
N ALA A 385 -12.89 -3.72 11.92
CA ALA A 385 -12.58 -3.10 13.20
C ALA A 385 -11.52 -1.99 13.12
N GLU A 386 -11.01 -1.66 11.92
CA GLU A 386 -10.08 -0.56 11.69
C GLU A 386 -10.67 0.76 12.21
N TYR A 387 -9.85 1.51 12.93
CA TYR A 387 -10.28 2.79 13.48
C TYR A 387 -9.11 3.73 13.70
N ALA A 388 -9.23 4.94 13.21
CA ALA A 388 -8.38 6.08 13.56
C ALA A 388 -9.25 7.22 14.08
N SER A 389 -8.86 7.86 15.20
CA SER A 389 -9.67 8.96 15.74
C SER A 389 -9.60 10.19 14.83
N THR A 390 -10.72 10.88 14.69
CA THR A 390 -10.77 12.14 13.93
C THR A 390 -9.73 13.15 14.46
N GLU A 391 -9.49 13.15 15.76
CA GLU A 391 -8.49 14.03 16.39
C GLU A 391 -7.07 13.73 15.88
N ASN A 392 -6.67 12.46 15.82
CA ASN A 392 -5.36 12.07 15.29
C ASN A 392 -5.23 12.40 13.80
N ILE A 393 -6.28 12.13 13.02
CA ILE A 393 -6.31 12.48 11.60
C ILE A 393 -6.18 13.99 11.42
N CYS A 394 -6.89 14.79 12.20
CA CYS A 394 -6.81 16.26 12.16
C CYS A 394 -5.41 16.78 12.49
N ARG A 395 -4.70 16.18 13.46
CA ARG A 395 -3.31 16.53 13.73
C ARG A 395 -2.40 16.26 12.53
N GLY A 396 -2.59 15.12 11.87
CA GLY A 396 -1.88 14.80 10.63
C GLY A 396 -2.18 15.80 9.51
N ILE A 397 -3.44 16.20 9.37
CA ILE A 397 -3.87 17.21 8.40
C ILE A 397 -3.22 18.56 8.66
N GLU A 398 -3.12 18.98 9.92
CA GLU A 398 -2.46 20.24 10.27
C GLU A 398 -0.98 20.26 9.88
N VAL A 399 -0.27 19.14 10.03
CA VAL A 399 1.12 19.03 9.58
C VAL A 399 1.19 18.98 8.07
N LEU A 400 0.33 18.19 7.41
CA LEU A 400 0.25 18.12 5.95
C LEU A 400 0.00 19.51 5.34
N ALA A 401 -1.00 20.23 5.83
CA ALA A 401 -1.34 21.57 5.34
C ALA A 401 -0.15 22.54 5.45
N GLU A 402 0.61 22.47 6.55
CA GLU A 402 1.78 23.33 6.74
C GLU A 402 2.95 22.92 5.84
N VAL A 403 3.16 21.62 5.59
CA VAL A 403 4.12 21.13 4.57
C VAL A 403 3.74 21.67 3.20
N LEU A 404 2.48 21.51 2.78
CA LEU A 404 2.00 22.01 1.49
C LEU A 404 2.16 23.53 1.37
N ARG A 405 1.83 24.28 2.44
CA ARG A 405 1.97 25.74 2.46
C ARG A 405 3.43 26.19 2.29
N ARG A 406 4.37 25.57 3.01
CA ARG A 406 5.81 25.91 2.92
C ARG A 406 6.38 25.55 1.56
N GLU A 407 5.99 24.42 1.01
CA GLU A 407 6.46 23.97 -0.29
C GLU A 407 5.83 24.75 -1.47
N ALA A 408 4.62 25.30 -1.27
CA ALA A 408 3.97 26.12 -2.31
C ALA A 408 4.44 27.58 -2.33
N ASN A 409 5.17 28.04 -1.33
CA ASN A 409 5.75 29.40 -1.25
C ASN A 409 7.27 29.38 -1.44
#